data_8da10fad178e785d337e4840d0238e02
#
_entry.id   8da10fad178e785d337e4840d0238e02
#
_cell.length_a   1.000
_cell.length_b   1.000
_cell.length_c   1.000
_cell.angle_alpha   90.00
_cell.angle_beta   90.00
_cell.angle_gamma   90.00
#
_symmetry.space_group_name_H-M   'P 1'
#
loop_
_entity.id
_entity.type
_entity.pdbx_description
1 polymer ?
#
loop_
_entity_poly.entity_id
_entity_poly.type
_entity_poly.pdbx_seq_one_letter_code
_entity_poly.pdbx_strand_id
1 'polypeptide(L)'
;SLLWAGPIVLPENGIGKLKRTEIDQMVNGRRIELNFSIDDDAFQFGANTRPDDLADQLTLIATKIEHPGWDPAPVERAKALATSGYASFEMSATSVLQRDLEYLLRNNDPRWKAAAPADVAKVDAAKFEAYWKPLLAQGPVEVLLFGDFDKAAAVAALEKSFGALSPRAPLPVAAAARDVRFPAPTAVPI
;
A
#
# COMPACT_ATOMS: atom_id res chain seq x y z
N SER A 1 3.74 -6.29 12.25
CA SER A 1 3.04 -5.55 11.19
C SER A 1 3.34 -6.16 9.84
N LEU A 2 2.37 -6.18 8.91
CA LEU A 2 2.55 -6.58 7.50
C LEU A 2 2.48 -5.39 6.55
N LEU A 3 2.62 -4.17 7.08
CA LEU A 3 2.63 -2.94 6.28
C LEU A 3 3.73 -2.95 5.22
N TRP A 4 4.94 -3.45 5.55
CA TRP A 4 6.07 -3.53 4.63
C TRP A 4 5.77 -4.26 3.31
N ALA A 5 4.85 -5.23 3.34
CA ALA A 5 4.50 -6.02 2.16
C ALA A 5 3.46 -5.32 1.26
N GLY A 6 2.67 -4.39 1.80
CA GLY A 6 1.60 -3.70 1.08
C GLY A 6 2.05 -3.05 -0.23
N PRO A 7 3.08 -2.20 -0.23
CA PRO A 7 3.57 -1.53 -1.43
C PRO A 7 4.06 -2.46 -2.54
N ILE A 8 4.47 -3.68 -2.17
CA ILE A 8 4.96 -4.68 -3.12
C ILE A 8 3.81 -5.56 -3.62
N VAL A 9 2.95 -6.01 -2.69
CA VAL A 9 1.95 -7.04 -2.99
C VAL A 9 0.66 -6.46 -3.56
N LEU A 10 0.15 -5.35 -3.01
CA LEU A 10 -1.15 -4.82 -3.42
C LEU A 10 -1.20 -4.39 -4.89
N PRO A 11 -0.21 -3.72 -5.48
CA PRO A 11 -0.21 -3.43 -6.91
C PRO A 11 -0.18 -4.68 -7.78
N GLU A 12 0.53 -5.72 -7.32
CA GLU A 12 0.78 -6.95 -8.07
C GLU A 12 -0.33 -8.01 -7.94
N ASN A 13 -1.18 -7.88 -6.94
CA ASN A 13 -2.33 -8.76 -6.78
C ASN A 13 -3.37 -8.54 -7.89
N GLY A 14 -4.13 -9.56 -8.22
CA GLY A 14 -5.29 -9.50 -9.09
C GLY A 14 -6.46 -8.70 -8.49
N ILE A 15 -7.63 -8.80 -9.11
CA ILE A 15 -8.89 -8.23 -8.66
C ILE A 15 -9.93 -9.35 -8.62
N GLY A 16 -10.50 -9.62 -7.46
CA GLY A 16 -11.41 -10.73 -7.27
C GLY A 16 -10.77 -12.06 -7.69
N LYS A 17 -11.29 -12.67 -8.76
CA LYS A 17 -10.75 -13.91 -9.33
C LYS A 17 -9.77 -13.68 -10.49
N LEU A 18 -9.71 -12.45 -11.03
CA LEU A 18 -8.81 -12.11 -12.13
C LEU A 18 -7.37 -11.97 -11.60
N LYS A 19 -6.44 -12.64 -12.25
CA LYS A 19 -5.01 -12.49 -11.96
C LYS A 19 -4.46 -11.21 -12.57
N ARG A 20 -3.33 -10.73 -12.08
CA ARG A 20 -2.65 -9.54 -12.62
C ARG A 20 -2.39 -9.66 -14.12
N THR A 21 -1.96 -10.82 -14.61
CA THR A 21 -1.69 -11.04 -16.02
C THR A 21 -2.93 -10.92 -16.92
N GLU A 22 -4.10 -11.28 -16.41
CA GLU A 22 -5.37 -11.14 -17.14
C GLU A 22 -5.77 -9.66 -17.19
N ILE A 23 -5.57 -8.93 -16.11
CA ILE A 23 -5.79 -7.49 -16.06
C ILE A 23 -4.85 -6.77 -17.05
N ASP A 24 -3.57 -7.12 -17.07
CA ASP A 24 -2.58 -6.53 -17.98
C ASP A 24 -2.96 -6.78 -19.46
N GLN A 25 -3.54 -7.96 -19.79
CA GLN A 25 -4.06 -8.24 -21.12
C GLN A 25 -5.29 -7.38 -21.47
N MET A 26 -6.19 -7.15 -20.51
CA MET A 26 -7.39 -6.34 -20.71
C MET A 26 -7.06 -4.86 -20.95
N VAL A 27 -6.02 -4.35 -20.30
CA VAL A 27 -5.60 -2.94 -20.41
C VAL A 27 -4.49 -2.72 -21.44
N ASN A 28 -4.16 -3.74 -22.23
CA ASN A 28 -3.11 -3.64 -23.25
C ASN A 28 -3.41 -2.49 -24.24
N GLY A 29 -2.41 -1.67 -24.53
CA GLY A 29 -2.54 -0.49 -25.39
C GLY A 29 -3.13 0.76 -24.70
N ARG A 30 -3.54 0.65 -23.43
CA ARG A 30 -4.01 1.76 -22.59
C ARG A 30 -2.92 2.20 -21.62
N ARG A 31 -3.01 3.43 -21.14
CA ARG A 31 -2.15 3.91 -20.07
C ARG A 31 -2.88 3.79 -18.73
N ILE A 32 -2.87 2.58 -18.20
CA ILE A 32 -3.47 2.24 -16.91
C ILE A 32 -2.36 1.73 -16.02
N GLU A 33 -2.14 2.42 -14.92
CA GLU A 33 -1.08 2.15 -13.96
C GLU A 33 -1.68 1.95 -12.56
N LEU A 34 -0.96 1.28 -11.71
CA LEU A 34 -1.31 1.16 -10.31
C LEU A 34 -0.03 1.10 -9.48
N ASN A 35 0.12 2.06 -8.59
CA ASN A 35 1.09 2.02 -7.51
C ASN A 35 0.38 2.13 -6.16
N PHE A 36 1.08 1.77 -5.10
CA PHE A 36 0.56 1.84 -3.75
C PHE A 36 1.68 2.29 -2.81
N SER A 37 1.36 3.24 -1.95
CA SER A 37 2.24 3.71 -0.90
C SER A 37 1.49 3.86 0.41
N ILE A 38 2.25 3.98 1.48
CA ILE A 38 1.74 4.14 2.84
C ILE A 38 2.34 5.43 3.37
N ASP A 39 1.47 6.35 3.78
CA ASP A 39 1.82 7.55 4.50
C ASP A 39 1.53 7.40 5.99
N ASP A 40 1.83 8.42 6.78
CA ASP A 40 1.65 8.39 8.24
C ASP A 40 0.20 8.12 8.64
N ASP A 41 -0.78 8.58 7.85
CA ASP A 41 -2.21 8.50 8.16
C ASP A 41 -3.08 8.00 7.01
N ALA A 42 -2.50 7.65 5.85
CA ALA A 42 -3.23 7.25 4.67
C ALA A 42 -2.57 6.12 3.88
N PHE A 43 -3.40 5.32 3.22
CA PHE A 43 -3.00 4.45 2.13
C PHE A 43 -3.28 5.14 0.80
N GLN A 44 -2.28 5.26 -0.04
CA GLN A 44 -2.38 5.96 -1.31
C GLN A 44 -2.31 4.98 -2.48
N PHE A 45 -3.36 4.95 -3.29
CA PHE A 45 -3.34 4.33 -4.61
C PHE A 45 -3.10 5.42 -5.64
N GLY A 46 -2.01 5.32 -6.38
CA GLY A 46 -1.62 6.31 -7.38
C GLY A 46 -1.55 5.73 -8.78
N ALA A 47 -1.77 6.57 -9.77
CA ALA A 47 -1.68 6.22 -11.18
C ALA A 47 -1.40 7.45 -12.04
N ASN A 48 -0.78 7.23 -13.21
CA ASN A 48 -0.77 8.17 -14.30
C ASN A 48 -1.55 7.58 -15.47
N THR A 49 -2.44 8.37 -16.06
CA THR A 49 -3.28 7.90 -17.15
C THR A 49 -3.45 8.97 -18.23
N ARG A 50 -4.07 8.62 -19.35
CA ARG A 50 -4.50 9.59 -20.39
C ARG A 50 -5.94 9.99 -20.13
N PRO A 51 -6.40 11.15 -20.62
CA PRO A 51 -7.82 11.56 -20.53
C PRO A 51 -8.79 10.49 -21.04
N ASP A 52 -8.46 9.83 -22.14
CA ASP A 52 -9.28 8.76 -22.75
C ASP A 52 -9.36 7.49 -21.89
N ASP A 53 -8.38 7.24 -21.05
CA ASP A 53 -8.30 6.07 -20.19
C ASP A 53 -8.77 6.35 -18.75
N LEU A 54 -9.13 7.61 -18.41
CA LEU A 54 -9.41 8.04 -17.04
C LEU A 54 -10.54 7.24 -16.38
N ALA A 55 -11.64 7.00 -17.10
CA ALA A 55 -12.77 6.27 -16.55
C ALA A 55 -12.41 4.83 -16.17
N ASP A 56 -11.63 4.15 -17.02
CA ASP A 56 -11.17 2.78 -16.75
C ASP A 56 -10.12 2.74 -15.64
N GLN A 57 -9.24 3.76 -15.58
CA GLN A 57 -8.27 3.90 -14.47
C GLN A 57 -8.97 4.05 -13.13
N LEU A 58 -9.99 4.91 -13.03
CA LEU A 58 -10.77 5.09 -11.79
C LEU A 58 -11.52 3.81 -11.43
N THR A 59 -12.11 3.13 -12.41
CA THR A 59 -12.79 1.85 -12.22
C THR A 59 -11.83 0.78 -11.69
N LEU A 60 -10.62 0.69 -12.25
CA LEU A 60 -9.61 -0.26 -11.79
C LEU A 60 -9.26 -0.05 -10.32
N ILE A 61 -8.98 1.21 -9.91
CA ILE A 61 -8.60 1.52 -8.53
C ILE A 61 -9.77 1.25 -7.58
N ALA A 62 -10.97 1.71 -7.90
CA ALA A 62 -12.16 1.48 -7.07
C ALA A 62 -12.43 -0.01 -6.89
N THR A 63 -12.38 -0.79 -7.98
CA THR A 63 -12.56 -2.24 -7.94
C THR A 63 -11.45 -2.93 -7.16
N LYS A 64 -10.22 -2.43 -7.25
CA LYS A 64 -9.09 -2.95 -6.47
C LYS A 64 -9.27 -2.76 -4.96
N ILE A 65 -9.85 -1.63 -4.56
CA ILE A 65 -10.16 -1.35 -3.15
C ILE A 65 -11.31 -2.22 -2.66
N GLU A 66 -12.35 -2.39 -3.47
CA GLU A 66 -13.57 -3.15 -3.13
C GLU A 66 -13.33 -4.67 -3.14
N HIS A 67 -12.63 -5.16 -4.16
CA HIS A 67 -12.44 -6.58 -4.46
C HIS A 67 -10.98 -6.91 -4.72
N PRO A 68 -10.06 -6.68 -3.76
CA PRO A 68 -8.67 -7.05 -3.97
C PRO A 68 -8.52 -8.56 -4.18
N GLY A 69 -7.65 -8.96 -5.11
CA GLY A 69 -7.22 -10.34 -5.23
C GLY A 69 -6.19 -10.69 -4.13
N TRP A 70 -6.08 -11.97 -3.79
CA TRP A 70 -5.20 -12.46 -2.73
C TRP A 70 -4.30 -13.60 -3.23
N ASP A 71 -3.64 -13.36 -4.36
CA ASP A 71 -2.72 -14.34 -4.95
C ASP A 71 -1.50 -14.59 -4.06
N PRO A 72 -1.07 -15.84 -3.90
CA PRO A 72 0.12 -16.16 -3.11
C PRO A 72 1.44 -15.73 -3.77
N ALA A 73 1.51 -15.72 -5.10
CA ALA A 73 2.75 -15.45 -5.81
C ALA A 73 3.35 -14.05 -5.55
N PRO A 74 2.59 -12.94 -5.51
CA PRO A 74 3.10 -11.64 -5.09
C PRO A 74 3.64 -11.62 -3.66
N VAL A 75 3.00 -12.36 -2.74
CA VAL A 75 3.47 -12.48 -1.35
C VAL A 75 4.83 -13.17 -1.29
N GLU A 76 5.01 -14.28 -1.99
CA GLU A 76 6.30 -14.98 -2.03
C GLU A 76 7.41 -14.14 -2.69
N ARG A 77 7.09 -13.37 -3.74
CA ARG A 77 8.05 -12.40 -4.31
C ARG A 77 8.43 -11.30 -3.30
N ALA A 78 7.45 -10.75 -2.58
CA ALA A 78 7.71 -9.74 -1.56
C ALA A 78 8.61 -10.28 -0.44
N LYS A 79 8.38 -11.52 0.01
CA LYS A 79 9.24 -12.21 0.99
C LYS A 79 10.69 -12.35 0.50
N ALA A 80 10.87 -12.78 -0.74
CA ALA A 80 12.20 -12.93 -1.33
C ALA A 80 12.92 -11.57 -1.41
N LEU A 81 12.23 -10.50 -1.87
CA LEU A 81 12.77 -9.16 -1.93
C LEU A 81 13.11 -8.60 -0.55
N ALA A 82 12.22 -8.77 0.44
CA ALA A 82 12.48 -8.29 1.80
C ALA A 82 13.66 -9.03 2.45
N THR A 83 13.79 -10.34 2.23
CA THR A 83 14.90 -11.12 2.78
C THR A 83 16.23 -10.73 2.14
N SER A 84 16.28 -10.59 0.81
CA SER A 84 17.50 -10.16 0.11
C SER A 84 17.88 -8.71 0.44
N GLY A 85 16.87 -7.82 0.52
CA GLY A 85 17.07 -6.43 0.90
C GLY A 85 17.59 -6.28 2.33
N TYR A 86 17.12 -7.12 3.26
CA TYR A 86 17.58 -7.07 4.64
C TYR A 86 19.10 -7.36 4.76
N ALA A 87 19.62 -8.30 3.99
CA ALA A 87 21.04 -8.59 3.96
C ALA A 87 21.90 -7.39 3.50
N SER A 88 21.34 -6.52 2.63
CA SER A 88 22.04 -5.32 2.17
C SER A 88 22.21 -4.24 3.24
N PHE A 89 21.39 -4.26 4.29
CA PHE A 89 21.52 -3.28 5.38
C PHE A 89 22.85 -3.40 6.17
N GLU A 90 23.47 -4.56 6.15
CA GLU A 90 24.76 -4.76 6.86
C GLU A 90 25.97 -4.33 6.02
N MET A 91 25.79 -3.92 4.78
CA MET A 91 26.88 -3.62 3.84
C MET A 91 27.50 -2.24 4.03
N SER A 92 26.82 -1.29 4.68
CA SER A 92 27.34 0.05 4.92
C SER A 92 26.68 0.73 6.13
N ALA A 93 27.37 1.69 6.73
CA ALA A 93 26.82 2.52 7.81
C ALA A 93 25.53 3.25 7.40
N THR A 94 25.47 3.75 6.16
CA THR A 94 24.27 4.39 5.63
C THR A 94 23.08 3.42 5.56
N SER A 95 23.33 2.19 5.14
CA SER A 95 22.27 1.17 5.05
C SER A 95 21.76 0.76 6.44
N VAL A 96 22.67 0.64 7.44
CA VAL A 96 22.27 0.41 8.83
C VAL A 96 21.42 1.58 9.33
N LEU A 97 21.83 2.81 9.05
CA LEU A 97 21.07 4.00 9.43
C LEU A 97 19.68 4.01 8.79
N GLN A 98 19.55 3.70 7.50
CA GLN A 98 18.25 3.59 6.82
C GLN A 98 17.33 2.54 7.46
N ARG A 99 17.91 1.42 7.92
CA ARG A 99 17.13 0.37 8.60
C ARG A 99 16.62 0.81 9.97
N ASP A 100 17.43 1.51 10.74
CA ASP A 100 17.21 1.68 12.18
C ASP A 100 16.77 3.10 12.58
N LEU A 101 17.06 4.12 11.76
CA LEU A 101 16.87 5.53 12.14
C LEU A 101 15.42 5.84 12.57
N GLU A 102 14.45 5.47 11.75
CA GLU A 102 13.05 5.76 12.02
C GLU A 102 12.55 5.04 13.30
N TYR A 103 13.01 3.83 13.52
CA TYR A 103 12.73 3.06 14.70
C TYR A 103 13.32 3.71 15.97
N LEU A 104 14.59 4.14 15.90
CA LEU A 104 15.30 4.78 17.01
C LEU A 104 14.72 6.17 17.33
N LEU A 105 14.45 6.98 16.31
CA LEU A 105 13.87 8.32 16.48
C LEU A 105 12.46 8.29 17.09
N ARG A 106 11.74 7.16 16.98
CA ARG A 106 10.41 6.97 17.57
C ARG A 106 10.44 6.09 18.82
N ASN A 107 11.51 6.21 19.59
CA ASN A 107 11.66 5.52 20.87
C ASN A 107 11.45 4.00 20.79
N ASN A 108 11.99 3.39 19.74
CA ASN A 108 11.88 1.96 19.43
C ASN A 108 10.43 1.49 19.19
N ASP A 109 9.61 2.31 18.57
CA ASP A 109 8.25 1.94 18.21
C ASP A 109 8.28 0.83 17.14
N PRO A 110 7.71 -0.37 17.43
CA PRO A 110 7.79 -1.52 16.53
C PRO A 110 7.08 -1.32 15.19
N ARG A 111 6.25 -0.29 15.04
CA ARG A 111 5.62 0.06 13.76
C ARG A 111 6.65 0.46 12.71
N TRP A 112 7.76 1.04 13.14
CA TRP A 112 8.84 1.60 12.32
C TRP A 112 10.04 0.67 12.20
N LYS A 113 9.96 -0.51 12.82
CA LYS A 113 11.04 -1.49 12.75
C LYS A 113 11.03 -2.21 11.40
N ALA A 114 12.18 -2.29 10.75
CA ALA A 114 12.34 -3.11 9.55
C ALA A 114 11.99 -4.58 9.84
N ALA A 115 11.29 -5.22 8.91
CA ALA A 115 10.88 -6.62 9.08
C ALA A 115 12.11 -7.54 8.98
N ALA A 116 12.43 -8.23 10.08
CA ALA A 116 13.52 -9.19 10.09
C ALA A 116 13.18 -10.45 9.28
N PRO A 117 14.17 -11.15 8.68
CA PRO A 117 13.94 -12.35 7.87
C PRO A 117 13.12 -13.43 8.59
N ALA A 118 13.31 -13.60 9.89
CA ALA A 118 12.55 -14.55 10.70
C ALA A 118 11.05 -14.20 10.80
N ASP A 119 10.69 -12.91 10.73
CA ASP A 119 9.30 -12.46 10.72
C ASP A 119 8.72 -12.50 9.31
N VAL A 120 9.53 -12.16 8.31
CA VAL A 120 9.17 -12.29 6.87
C VAL A 120 8.83 -13.74 6.53
N ALA A 121 9.62 -14.70 7.00
CA ALA A 121 9.41 -16.13 6.75
C ALA A 121 8.05 -16.66 7.25
N LYS A 122 7.48 -16.04 8.29
CA LYS A 122 6.18 -16.43 8.86
C LYS A 122 4.97 -15.93 8.07
N VAL A 123 5.18 -15.07 7.06
CA VAL A 123 4.11 -14.48 6.25
C VAL A 123 3.71 -15.45 5.16
N ASP A 124 2.41 -15.59 4.94
CA ASP A 124 1.79 -16.30 3.84
C ASP A 124 0.61 -15.48 3.29
N ALA A 125 0.04 -15.91 2.18
CA ALA A 125 -1.07 -15.19 1.54
C ALA A 125 -2.30 -15.05 2.44
N ALA A 126 -2.61 -16.08 3.26
CA ALA A 126 -3.75 -16.03 4.17
C ALA A 126 -3.56 -14.99 5.27
N LYS A 127 -2.36 -14.90 5.85
CA LYS A 127 -2.03 -13.86 6.84
C LYS A 127 -2.00 -12.47 6.22
N PHE A 128 -1.51 -12.36 4.98
CA PHE A 128 -1.53 -11.10 4.25
C PHE A 128 -2.98 -10.64 4.02
N GLU A 129 -3.86 -11.51 3.52
CA GLU A 129 -5.28 -11.22 3.36
C GLU A 129 -5.94 -10.81 4.69
N ALA A 130 -5.76 -11.62 5.72
CA ALA A 130 -6.35 -11.37 7.04
C ALA A 130 -5.92 -10.01 7.63
N TYR A 131 -4.71 -9.55 7.32
CA TYR A 131 -4.20 -8.25 7.77
C TYR A 131 -4.75 -7.09 6.92
N TRP A 132 -4.70 -7.21 5.58
CA TRP A 132 -4.98 -6.08 4.68
C TRP A 132 -6.47 -5.90 4.35
N LYS A 133 -7.23 -6.98 4.30
CA LYS A 133 -8.66 -6.94 3.94
C LYS A 133 -9.49 -6.00 4.83
N PRO A 134 -9.39 -6.05 6.16
CA PRO A 134 -10.12 -5.11 7.02
C PRO A 134 -9.60 -3.67 6.88
N LEU A 135 -8.30 -3.47 6.63
CA LEU A 135 -7.72 -2.14 6.46
C LEU A 135 -8.22 -1.46 5.17
N LEU A 136 -8.32 -2.21 4.07
CA LEU A 136 -8.84 -1.70 2.80
C LEU A 136 -10.36 -1.47 2.82
N ALA A 137 -11.11 -2.10 3.73
CA ALA A 137 -12.56 -1.99 3.82
C ALA A 137 -13.06 -0.86 4.74
N GLN A 138 -12.16 -0.09 5.38
CA GLN A 138 -12.53 0.92 6.37
C GLN A 138 -11.99 2.32 5.99
N GLY A 139 -12.55 3.32 6.66
CA GLY A 139 -12.15 4.72 6.51
C GLY A 139 -12.71 5.43 5.28
N PRO A 140 -12.62 6.76 5.24
CA PRO A 140 -13.03 7.54 4.09
C PRO A 140 -12.10 7.31 2.90
N VAL A 141 -12.61 7.56 1.71
CA VAL A 141 -11.83 7.60 0.47
C VAL A 141 -11.87 9.02 -0.06
N GLU A 142 -10.70 9.58 -0.33
CA GLU A 142 -10.53 10.85 -1.02
C GLU A 142 -9.89 10.57 -2.38
N VAL A 143 -10.41 11.21 -3.43
CA VAL A 143 -9.86 11.07 -4.79
C VAL A 143 -9.37 12.43 -5.26
N LEU A 144 -8.09 12.50 -5.59
CA LEU A 144 -7.43 13.69 -6.11
C LEU A 144 -7.09 13.47 -7.58
N LEU A 145 -7.58 14.33 -8.46
CA LEU A 145 -7.28 14.31 -9.89
C LEU A 145 -6.53 15.60 -10.27
N PHE A 146 -5.41 15.44 -10.94
CA PHE A 146 -4.58 16.53 -11.43
C PHE A 146 -4.28 16.33 -12.90
N GLY A 147 -4.41 17.38 -13.70
CA GLY A 147 -4.07 17.36 -15.11
C GLY A 147 -5.10 18.02 -15.99
N ASP A 148 -4.99 17.79 -17.30
CA ASP A 148 -5.92 18.28 -18.33
C ASP A 148 -6.97 17.19 -18.60
N PHE A 149 -8.21 17.41 -18.16
CA PHE A 149 -9.34 16.50 -18.35
C PHE A 149 -10.66 17.25 -18.36
N ASP A 150 -11.69 16.70 -19.02
CA ASP A 150 -13.04 17.21 -18.93
C ASP A 150 -13.65 16.97 -17.55
N LYS A 151 -14.05 18.04 -16.87
CA LYS A 151 -14.56 17.96 -15.50
C LYS A 151 -15.86 17.15 -15.41
N ALA A 152 -16.77 17.32 -16.38
CA ALA A 152 -18.07 16.64 -16.35
C ALA A 152 -17.89 15.13 -16.56
N ALA A 153 -17.03 14.74 -17.50
CA ALA A 153 -16.67 13.35 -17.74
C ALA A 153 -15.97 12.72 -16.51
N ALA A 154 -15.06 13.45 -15.85
CA ALA A 154 -14.38 12.99 -14.65
C ALA A 154 -15.36 12.77 -13.49
N VAL A 155 -16.30 13.68 -13.24
CA VAL A 155 -17.34 13.51 -12.21
C VAL A 155 -18.22 12.30 -12.52
N ALA A 156 -18.67 12.14 -13.75
CA ALA A 156 -19.48 10.98 -14.15
C ALA A 156 -18.70 9.64 -13.99
N ALA A 157 -17.40 9.64 -14.25
CA ALA A 157 -16.55 8.47 -14.02
C ALA A 157 -16.36 8.16 -12.54
N LEU A 158 -16.20 9.20 -11.70
CA LEU A 158 -16.12 9.06 -10.24
C LEU A 158 -17.42 8.50 -9.63
N GLU A 159 -18.57 9.00 -10.08
CA GLU A 159 -19.88 8.50 -9.63
C GLU A 159 -20.06 7.01 -9.94
N LYS A 160 -19.62 6.56 -11.11
CA LYS A 160 -19.72 5.16 -11.54
C LYS A 160 -18.70 4.24 -10.89
N SER A 161 -17.59 4.76 -10.42
CA SER A 161 -16.50 3.99 -9.81
C SER A 161 -16.53 4.12 -8.28
N PHE A 162 -15.98 5.18 -7.74
CA PHE A 162 -15.89 5.40 -6.28
C PHE A 162 -17.25 5.66 -5.63
N GLY A 163 -18.19 6.29 -6.35
CA GLY A 163 -19.56 6.49 -5.89
C GLY A 163 -20.37 5.20 -5.76
N ALA A 164 -19.94 4.13 -6.42
CA ALA A 164 -20.56 2.81 -6.36
C ALA A 164 -19.96 1.90 -5.30
N LEU A 165 -18.91 2.35 -4.56
CA LEU A 165 -18.31 1.55 -3.48
C LEU A 165 -19.34 1.24 -2.39
N SER A 166 -19.27 0.04 -1.84
CA SER A 166 -20.07 -0.35 -0.67
C SER A 166 -19.79 0.55 0.53
N PRO A 167 -20.76 0.74 1.44
CA PRO A 167 -20.56 1.51 2.66
C PRO A 167 -19.33 1.00 3.42
N ARG A 168 -18.42 1.91 3.76
CA ARG A 168 -17.17 1.57 4.42
C ARG A 168 -17.29 1.68 5.93
N ALA A 169 -16.67 0.78 6.66
CA ALA A 169 -16.62 0.85 8.11
C ALA A 169 -15.87 2.14 8.55
N PRO A 170 -16.29 2.81 9.64
CA PRO A 170 -15.55 3.93 10.18
C PRO A 170 -14.16 3.49 10.66
N LEU A 171 -13.17 4.40 10.54
CA LEU A 171 -11.88 4.15 11.16
C LEU A 171 -12.04 4.07 12.68
N PRO A 172 -11.46 3.06 13.33
CA PRO A 172 -11.39 3.04 14.78
C PRO A 172 -10.63 4.29 15.28
N VAL A 173 -11.22 5.00 16.21
CA VAL A 173 -10.53 6.14 16.85
C VAL A 173 -9.50 5.58 17.83
N ALA A 174 -8.34 5.23 17.33
CA ALA A 174 -7.23 4.77 18.17
C ALA A 174 -6.33 5.97 18.55
N ALA A 175 -6.75 6.74 19.57
CA ALA A 175 -5.94 7.85 20.08
C ALA A 175 -4.50 7.41 20.45
N ALA A 176 -4.36 6.22 21.04
CA ALA A 176 -3.05 5.65 21.40
C ALA A 176 -2.18 5.26 20.18
N ALA A 177 -2.79 4.96 19.01
CA ALA A 177 -2.03 4.62 17.81
C ALA A 177 -1.41 5.85 17.12
N ARG A 178 -1.87 7.06 17.44
CA ARG A 178 -1.32 8.33 16.95
C ARG A 178 -0.24 8.92 17.87
N ASP A 179 -0.05 8.35 19.06
CA ASP A 179 0.96 8.83 20.02
C ASP A 179 2.35 8.33 19.60
N VAL A 180 3.06 9.18 18.86
CA VAL A 180 4.48 8.95 18.52
C VAL A 180 5.33 9.53 19.63
N ARG A 181 6.10 8.69 20.31
CA ARG A 181 7.01 9.09 21.36
C ARG A 181 8.41 9.25 20.81
N PHE A 182 9.03 10.38 21.10
CA PHE A 182 10.43 10.61 20.79
C PHE A 182 11.32 10.20 21.97
N PRO A 183 12.54 9.74 21.73
CA PRO A 183 13.49 9.41 22.80
C PRO A 183 13.81 10.68 23.61
N ALA A 184 14.08 10.52 24.89
CA ALA A 184 14.58 11.60 25.71
C ALA A 184 15.93 12.11 25.16
N PRO A 185 16.22 13.43 25.24
CA PRO A 185 17.52 13.95 24.86
C PRO A 185 18.63 13.23 25.64
N THR A 186 19.64 12.76 24.94
CA THR A 186 20.83 12.15 25.57
C THR A 186 22.00 13.09 25.44
N ALA A 187 22.81 13.20 26.49
CA ALA A 187 24.05 13.99 26.47
C ALA A 187 25.22 13.25 25.80
N VAL A 188 25.01 11.99 25.41
CA VAL A 188 26.02 11.18 24.74
C VAL A 188 25.79 11.28 23.24
N PRO A 189 26.74 11.78 22.44
CA PRO A 189 26.63 11.73 20.98
C PRO A 189 26.54 10.25 20.54
N ILE A 190 25.64 10.00 19.62
CA ILE A 190 25.49 8.70 18.99
C ILE A 190 26.64 8.44 18.04
#